data_092f3bf480bcbac9c25656e643775264
#
_entry.id   092f3bf480bcbac9c25656e643775264
#
_cell.length_a   1.000
_cell.length_b   1.000
_cell.length_c   1.000
_cell.angle_alpha   90.00
_cell.angle_beta   90.00
_cell.angle_gamma   90.00
#
_symmetry.space_group_name_H-M   'P 1'
#
loop_
_entity.id
_entity.type
_entity.pdbx_description
1 polymer ?
#
loop_
_entity_poly.entity_id
_entity_poly.type
_entity_poly.pdbx_seq_one_letter_code
_entity_poly.pdbx_strand_id
1 'polypeptide(L)'
;MEKMNYLLPEESGEMTLSGITTLRKMEQKLRNLFESQNYQEVMPPNFEYVELYTGLDAGFEQEKMFQFINHEGKSIALRYDFTVPLARNFALSELKEARYSYFGKVFRKEKRHKGRRTESYQVGTELLGLSEVTGDQEILGLTFMTLEALILKNTIVEIGSAAFFKRLCELSGGDAPLFSELLEKKSLSGMKAFVDKHEMRGAPRDLLLALMTTTDLPTMKKLVLATGDEKLSQALEMLEALNLPDKTAICQIHYDFAMVPAMGYYTGLMFQVYVEGVAQAVISGGRYEKLLKQFGKTTGSIGFCVHMDNVMKGLNND
;
A
#
# COMPACT_ATOMS: atom_id res chain seq x y z
N MET A 1 8.87 -45.72 -18.03
CA MET A 1 8.18 -44.43 -18.13
C MET A 1 8.12 -43.85 -16.72
N GLU A 2 8.97 -42.86 -16.43
CA GLU A 2 8.78 -42.05 -15.20
C GLU A 2 7.40 -41.43 -15.23
N LYS A 3 6.67 -41.59 -14.14
CA LYS A 3 5.35 -40.89 -14.00
C LYS A 3 5.63 -39.41 -14.05
N MET A 4 5.22 -38.74 -15.10
CA MET A 4 5.20 -37.28 -15.14
C MET A 4 4.46 -36.76 -13.92
N ASN A 5 5.13 -35.89 -13.17
CA ASN A 5 4.53 -35.31 -11.97
C ASN A 5 3.55 -34.18 -12.42
N TYR A 6 2.25 -34.46 -12.41
CA TYR A 6 1.20 -33.51 -12.79
C TYR A 6 0.82 -32.54 -11.64
N LEU A 7 1.67 -32.43 -10.62
CA LEU A 7 1.44 -31.51 -9.53
C LEU A 7 1.74 -30.09 -10.00
N LEU A 8 0.94 -29.15 -9.54
CA LEU A 8 1.22 -27.72 -9.69
C LEU A 8 2.49 -27.36 -8.93
N PRO A 9 3.26 -26.36 -9.42
CA PRO A 9 4.30 -25.74 -8.61
C PRO A 9 3.72 -25.28 -7.28
N GLU A 10 4.48 -25.44 -6.18
CA GLU A 10 4.02 -25.06 -4.82
C GLU A 10 3.64 -23.57 -4.72
N GLU A 11 4.29 -22.76 -5.55
CA GLU A 11 4.09 -21.31 -5.60
C GLU A 11 2.84 -20.90 -6.38
N SER A 12 2.25 -21.80 -7.18
CA SER A 12 1.07 -21.53 -8.00
C SER A 12 -0.20 -22.09 -7.34
N GLY A 13 -1.35 -21.64 -7.78
CA GLY A 13 -2.63 -22.15 -7.29
C GLY A 13 -3.72 -22.03 -8.34
N GLU A 14 -4.49 -23.10 -8.49
CA GLU A 14 -5.71 -23.06 -9.29
C GLU A 14 -6.86 -22.47 -8.51
N MET A 15 -7.69 -21.72 -9.21
CA MET A 15 -8.94 -21.21 -8.67
C MET A 15 -10.07 -22.18 -9.07
N THR A 16 -10.97 -22.48 -8.15
CA THR A 16 -12.14 -23.29 -8.44
C THR A 16 -13.07 -22.57 -9.43
N LEU A 17 -13.94 -23.31 -10.12
CA LEU A 17 -14.94 -22.73 -11.04
C LEU A 17 -15.84 -21.70 -10.34
N SER A 18 -16.27 -22.00 -9.11
CA SER A 18 -17.05 -21.07 -8.29
C SER A 18 -16.23 -19.82 -7.93
N GLY A 19 -14.96 -19.99 -7.57
CA GLY A 19 -14.04 -18.90 -7.29
C GLY A 19 -13.86 -17.96 -8.48
N ILE A 20 -13.63 -18.51 -9.69
CA ILE A 20 -13.54 -17.73 -10.92
C ILE A 20 -14.85 -16.96 -11.18
N THR A 21 -16.00 -17.60 -11.01
CA THR A 21 -17.30 -16.94 -11.20
C THR A 21 -17.47 -15.77 -10.24
N THR A 22 -17.09 -15.94 -8.98
CA THR A 22 -17.15 -14.89 -7.95
C THR A 22 -16.19 -13.75 -8.30
N LEU A 23 -14.93 -14.07 -8.66
CA LEU A 23 -13.96 -13.08 -9.09
C LEU A 23 -14.47 -12.21 -10.24
N ARG A 24 -15.02 -12.84 -11.30
CA ARG A 24 -15.55 -12.11 -12.48
C ARG A 24 -16.72 -11.19 -12.13
N LYS A 25 -17.61 -11.62 -11.23
CA LYS A 25 -18.70 -10.77 -10.73
C LYS A 25 -18.17 -9.55 -9.97
N MET A 26 -17.14 -9.73 -9.13
CA MET A 26 -16.51 -8.63 -8.41
C MET A 26 -15.79 -7.67 -9.37
N GLU A 27 -15.03 -8.18 -10.31
CA GLU A 27 -14.40 -7.37 -11.35
C GLU A 27 -15.41 -6.51 -12.11
N GLN A 28 -16.54 -7.10 -12.51
CA GLN A 28 -17.57 -6.35 -13.24
C GLN A 28 -18.15 -5.22 -12.40
N LYS A 29 -18.39 -5.45 -11.09
CA LYS A 29 -18.83 -4.39 -10.18
C LYS A 29 -17.81 -3.26 -10.06
N LEU A 30 -16.52 -3.60 -9.92
CA LEU A 30 -15.45 -2.61 -9.80
C LEU A 30 -15.21 -1.86 -11.12
N ARG A 31 -15.31 -2.51 -12.29
CA ARG A 31 -15.27 -1.82 -13.59
C ARG A 31 -16.36 -0.78 -13.70
N ASN A 32 -17.59 -1.17 -13.42
CA ASN A 32 -18.73 -0.26 -13.50
C ASN A 32 -18.57 0.92 -12.52
N LEU A 33 -18.07 0.66 -11.30
CA LEU A 33 -17.79 1.70 -10.31
C LEU A 33 -16.73 2.66 -10.83
N PHE A 34 -15.56 2.15 -11.23
CA PHE A 34 -14.42 2.98 -11.64
C PHE A 34 -14.75 3.80 -12.90
N GLU A 35 -15.42 3.20 -13.87
CA GLU A 35 -15.90 3.90 -15.06
C GLU A 35 -16.88 5.03 -14.71
N SER A 36 -17.82 4.80 -13.76
CA SER A 36 -18.76 5.82 -13.29
C SER A 36 -18.07 7.00 -12.60
N GLN A 37 -16.84 6.78 -12.07
CA GLN A 37 -15.99 7.80 -11.46
C GLN A 37 -14.93 8.34 -12.44
N ASN A 38 -15.09 8.10 -13.75
CA ASN A 38 -14.22 8.55 -14.84
C ASN A 38 -12.79 7.95 -14.81
N TYR A 39 -12.60 6.78 -14.20
CA TYR A 39 -11.35 6.04 -14.29
C TYR A 39 -11.35 5.18 -15.57
N GLN A 40 -10.32 5.32 -16.38
CA GLN A 40 -10.14 4.58 -17.63
C GLN A 40 -9.32 3.32 -17.37
N GLU A 41 -9.86 2.17 -17.82
CA GLU A 41 -9.11 0.90 -17.71
C GLU A 41 -7.88 0.92 -18.63
N VAL A 42 -6.72 0.58 -18.06
CA VAL A 42 -5.46 0.47 -18.77
C VAL A 42 -4.86 -0.91 -18.56
N MET A 43 -4.12 -1.38 -19.55
CA MET A 43 -3.50 -2.70 -19.53
C MET A 43 -2.00 -2.56 -19.81
N PRO A 44 -1.17 -2.33 -18.78
CA PRO A 44 0.28 -2.32 -18.96
C PRO A 44 0.79 -3.74 -19.28
N PRO A 45 1.98 -3.86 -19.93
CA PRO A 45 2.55 -5.15 -20.30
C PRO A 45 2.84 -6.01 -19.06
N ASN A 46 2.89 -7.34 -19.28
CA ASN A 46 3.25 -8.28 -18.22
C ASN A 46 4.77 -8.36 -17.97
N PHE A 47 5.58 -7.87 -18.92
CA PHE A 47 7.03 -7.86 -18.84
C PHE A 47 7.53 -6.41 -18.80
N GLU A 48 8.50 -6.15 -17.93
CA GLU A 48 9.22 -4.90 -17.83
C GLU A 48 10.72 -5.16 -17.77
N TYR A 49 11.54 -4.17 -18.12
CA TYR A 49 12.98 -4.29 -17.86
C TYR A 49 13.24 -4.27 -16.35
N VAL A 50 14.17 -5.10 -15.90
CA VAL A 50 14.55 -5.14 -14.47
C VAL A 50 15.03 -3.77 -14.00
N GLU A 51 15.74 -3.05 -14.87
CA GLU A 51 16.26 -1.71 -14.62
C GLU A 51 15.15 -0.68 -14.31
N LEU A 52 13.91 -0.91 -14.80
CA LEU A 52 12.78 -0.04 -14.45
C LEU A 52 12.55 -0.02 -12.94
N TYR A 53 12.71 -1.16 -12.28
CA TYR A 53 12.49 -1.27 -10.84
C TYR A 53 13.76 -0.98 -10.03
N THR A 54 14.91 -1.53 -10.44
CA THR A 54 16.17 -1.39 -9.71
C THR A 54 16.80 -0.02 -9.82
N GLY A 55 16.48 0.74 -10.88
CA GLY A 55 16.90 2.11 -11.06
C GLY A 55 16.13 3.14 -10.24
N LEU A 56 15.05 2.72 -9.56
CA LEU A 56 14.23 3.58 -8.73
C LEU A 56 14.67 3.52 -7.26
N ASP A 57 14.73 4.70 -6.61
CA ASP A 57 14.89 4.79 -5.16
C ASP A 57 13.54 4.50 -4.46
N ALA A 58 13.09 3.25 -4.57
CA ALA A 58 11.77 2.80 -4.14
C ALA A 58 11.80 1.49 -3.33
N GLY A 59 12.99 0.98 -3.00
CA GLY A 59 13.17 -0.21 -2.17
C GLY A 59 12.76 -1.53 -2.83
N PHE A 60 12.76 -1.60 -4.16
CA PHE A 60 12.49 -2.86 -4.87
C PHE A 60 13.62 -3.86 -4.68
N GLU A 61 13.29 -5.04 -4.17
CA GLU A 61 14.24 -6.13 -3.97
C GLU A 61 14.30 -6.99 -5.23
N GLN A 62 15.44 -6.96 -5.94
CA GLN A 62 15.63 -7.68 -7.19
C GLN A 62 15.45 -9.20 -7.02
N GLU A 63 15.79 -9.75 -5.86
CA GLU A 63 15.64 -11.17 -5.54
C GLU A 63 14.19 -11.62 -5.52
N LYS A 64 13.26 -10.70 -5.27
CA LYS A 64 11.81 -10.98 -5.28
C LYS A 64 11.19 -10.93 -6.68
N MET A 65 11.95 -10.58 -7.72
CA MET A 65 11.45 -10.51 -9.10
C MET A 65 11.63 -11.85 -9.82
N PHE A 66 10.63 -12.26 -10.59
CA PHE A 66 10.78 -13.32 -11.59
C PHE A 66 11.47 -12.75 -12.82
N GLN A 67 12.72 -13.11 -13.04
CA GLN A 67 13.58 -12.55 -14.06
C GLN A 67 13.88 -13.54 -15.17
N PHE A 68 14.00 -13.02 -16.39
CA PHE A 68 14.30 -13.75 -17.62
C PHE A 68 15.30 -12.95 -18.46
N ILE A 69 15.94 -13.61 -19.40
CA ILE A 69 16.73 -12.94 -20.43
C ILE A 69 15.93 -12.94 -21.73
N ASN A 70 15.73 -11.77 -22.32
CA ASN A 70 15.05 -11.66 -23.59
C ASN A 70 16.00 -12.04 -24.78
N HIS A 71 15.46 -12.05 -26.00
CA HIS A 71 16.22 -12.41 -27.21
C HIS A 71 17.36 -11.43 -27.55
N GLU A 72 17.39 -10.24 -26.95
CA GLU A 72 18.48 -9.26 -27.10
C GLU A 72 19.53 -9.38 -25.98
N GLY A 73 19.40 -10.37 -25.08
CA GLY A 73 20.29 -10.54 -23.94
C GLY A 73 20.03 -9.58 -22.76
N LYS A 74 18.89 -8.86 -22.75
CA LYS A 74 18.53 -7.93 -21.69
C LYS A 74 17.72 -8.63 -20.60
N SER A 75 17.91 -8.19 -19.35
CA SER A 75 17.15 -8.69 -18.21
C SER A 75 15.76 -8.08 -18.18
N ILE A 76 14.74 -8.94 -18.21
CA ILE A 76 13.33 -8.58 -18.06
C ILE A 76 12.74 -9.28 -16.84
N ALA A 77 11.70 -8.72 -16.26
CA ALA A 77 10.96 -9.32 -15.14
C ALA A 77 9.46 -9.38 -15.44
N LEU A 78 8.79 -10.36 -14.86
CA LEU A 78 7.32 -10.29 -14.76
C LEU A 78 6.93 -9.08 -13.90
N ARG A 79 5.84 -8.41 -14.30
CA ARG A 79 5.32 -7.22 -13.64
C ARG A 79 5.23 -7.39 -12.12
N TYR A 80 6.01 -6.59 -11.40
CA TYR A 80 6.09 -6.62 -9.96
C TYR A 80 4.93 -5.86 -9.30
N ASP A 81 4.51 -4.74 -9.92
CA ASP A 81 3.35 -3.94 -9.54
C ASP A 81 2.73 -3.24 -10.77
N PHE A 82 1.62 -2.56 -10.57
CA PHE A 82 0.99 -1.75 -11.61
C PHE A 82 1.39 -0.28 -11.55
N THR A 83 1.71 0.22 -10.36
CA THR A 83 1.97 1.65 -10.11
C THR A 83 3.18 2.16 -10.90
N VAL A 84 4.30 1.42 -10.90
CA VAL A 84 5.54 1.85 -11.60
C VAL A 84 5.34 1.97 -13.11
N PRO A 85 4.80 0.95 -13.84
CA PRO A 85 4.52 1.09 -15.26
C PRO A 85 3.56 2.23 -15.60
N LEU A 86 2.53 2.43 -14.78
CA LEU A 86 1.53 3.48 -15.00
C LEU A 86 2.10 4.88 -14.72
N ALA A 87 2.89 5.03 -13.66
CA ALA A 87 3.60 6.27 -13.36
C ALA A 87 4.56 6.66 -14.48
N ARG A 88 5.35 5.71 -15.00
CA ARG A 88 6.20 5.91 -16.17
C ARG A 88 5.40 6.35 -17.38
N ASN A 89 4.32 5.64 -17.71
CA ASN A 89 3.49 5.97 -18.88
C ASN A 89 2.90 7.40 -18.77
N PHE A 90 2.35 7.74 -17.62
CA PHE A 90 1.84 9.10 -17.38
C PHE A 90 2.96 10.15 -17.44
N ALA A 91 4.13 9.89 -16.86
CA ALA A 91 5.23 10.83 -16.88
C ALA A 91 5.74 11.13 -18.30
N LEU A 92 5.73 10.13 -19.20
CA LEU A 92 6.09 10.28 -20.60
C LEU A 92 4.98 10.88 -21.47
N SER A 93 3.77 11.02 -20.95
CA SER A 93 2.64 11.62 -21.68
C SER A 93 2.59 13.15 -21.47
N GLU A 94 1.85 13.85 -22.35
CA GLU A 94 1.54 15.26 -22.22
C GLU A 94 0.33 15.54 -21.29
N LEU A 95 -0.28 14.49 -20.73
CA LEU A 95 -1.44 14.61 -19.85
C LEU A 95 -1.07 15.39 -18.59
N LYS A 96 -1.92 16.32 -18.17
CA LYS A 96 -1.80 17.02 -16.89
C LYS A 96 -2.41 16.25 -15.74
N GLU A 97 -3.44 15.44 -16.04
CA GLU A 97 -4.20 14.63 -15.10
C GLU A 97 -4.58 13.31 -15.77
N ALA A 98 -4.61 12.23 -14.98
CA ALA A 98 -5.10 10.93 -15.42
C ALA A 98 -5.74 10.17 -14.28
N ARG A 99 -6.82 9.46 -14.59
CA ARG A 99 -7.50 8.49 -13.73
C ARG A 99 -7.43 7.14 -14.40
N TYR A 100 -6.55 6.27 -13.92
CA TYR A 100 -6.35 4.93 -14.45
C TYR A 100 -6.95 3.89 -13.50
N SER A 101 -7.58 2.85 -14.07
CA SER A 101 -7.91 1.62 -13.36
C SER A 101 -7.23 0.44 -14.03
N TYR A 102 -6.95 -0.62 -13.27
CA TYR A 102 -6.29 -1.80 -13.79
C TYR A 102 -6.81 -3.08 -13.13
N PHE A 103 -6.71 -4.19 -13.89
CA PHE A 103 -7.16 -5.53 -13.49
C PHE A 103 -6.11 -6.54 -13.95
N GLY A 104 -5.55 -7.34 -13.05
CA GLY A 104 -4.60 -8.35 -13.46
C GLY A 104 -3.72 -8.90 -12.36
N LYS A 105 -2.77 -9.72 -12.75
CA LYS A 105 -1.83 -10.36 -11.83
C LYS A 105 -0.53 -9.57 -11.71
N VAL A 106 0.03 -9.60 -10.52
CA VAL A 106 1.42 -9.23 -10.22
C VAL A 106 2.17 -10.47 -9.74
N PHE A 107 3.49 -10.46 -9.89
CA PHE A 107 4.34 -11.62 -9.68
C PHE A 107 5.50 -11.27 -8.75
N ARG A 108 5.52 -11.90 -7.55
CA ARG A 108 6.55 -11.67 -6.55
C ARG A 108 6.99 -12.99 -5.95
N LYS A 109 8.30 -13.23 -5.87
CA LYS A 109 8.80 -14.39 -5.15
C LYS A 109 8.55 -14.21 -3.66
N GLU A 110 7.77 -15.10 -3.09
CA GLU A 110 7.47 -15.11 -1.66
C GLU A 110 8.28 -16.19 -0.95
N LYS A 111 8.59 -15.96 0.33
CA LYS A 111 9.27 -16.99 1.14
C LYS A 111 8.34 -18.18 1.34
N ARG A 112 8.87 -19.39 1.16
CA ARG A 112 8.12 -20.65 1.42
C ARG A 112 7.45 -20.64 2.80
N HIS A 113 6.33 -21.29 2.91
CA HIS A 113 5.55 -21.47 4.15
C HIS A 113 4.92 -20.22 4.79
N LYS A 114 4.87 -19.08 4.09
CA LYS A 114 4.16 -17.88 4.58
C LYS A 114 2.71 -17.76 4.11
N GLY A 115 2.18 -18.78 3.41
CA GLY A 115 0.80 -18.77 2.91
C GLY A 115 0.52 -17.70 1.85
N ARG A 116 1.56 -17.04 1.32
CA ARG A 116 1.47 -16.08 0.23
C ARG A 116 1.75 -16.76 -1.10
N ARG A 117 0.95 -16.43 -2.11
CA ARG A 117 1.17 -16.90 -3.47
C ARG A 117 2.15 -15.98 -4.19
N THR A 118 2.92 -16.55 -5.12
CA THR A 118 3.87 -15.80 -5.95
C THR A 118 3.18 -14.98 -7.03
N GLU A 119 1.96 -15.36 -7.41
CA GLU A 119 1.07 -14.59 -8.26
C GLU A 119 -0.14 -14.15 -7.43
N SER A 120 -0.49 -12.86 -7.49
CA SER A 120 -1.68 -12.32 -6.84
C SER A 120 -2.50 -11.47 -7.79
N TYR A 121 -3.82 -11.62 -7.71
CA TYR A 121 -4.73 -10.86 -8.55
C TYR A 121 -5.06 -9.53 -7.89
N GLN A 122 -4.78 -8.45 -8.60
CA GLN A 122 -4.97 -7.09 -8.15
C GLN A 122 -5.95 -6.33 -9.04
N VAL A 123 -6.78 -5.52 -8.41
CA VAL A 123 -7.61 -4.52 -9.05
C VAL A 123 -7.32 -3.19 -8.37
N GLY A 124 -7.07 -2.12 -9.13
CA GLY A 124 -6.72 -0.86 -8.48
C GLY A 124 -6.93 0.34 -9.35
N THR A 125 -6.65 1.49 -8.77
CA THR A 125 -6.76 2.80 -9.41
C THR A 125 -5.56 3.68 -9.09
N GLU A 126 -5.18 4.50 -10.07
CA GLU A 126 -4.13 5.51 -9.93
C GLU A 126 -4.68 6.87 -10.36
N LEU A 127 -4.59 7.83 -9.48
CA LEU A 127 -4.96 9.23 -9.69
C LEU A 127 -3.70 10.07 -9.77
N LEU A 128 -3.46 10.68 -10.90
CA LEU A 128 -2.24 11.36 -11.27
C LEU A 128 -2.57 12.80 -11.66
N GLY A 129 -1.83 13.77 -11.15
CA GLY A 129 -1.99 15.18 -11.52
C GLY A 129 -2.73 16.06 -10.53
N LEU A 130 -3.42 15.49 -9.52
CA LEU A 130 -4.17 16.28 -8.53
C LEU A 130 -3.36 16.63 -7.28
N SER A 131 -3.71 17.76 -6.66
CA SER A 131 -3.11 18.22 -5.40
C SER A 131 -3.36 17.24 -4.26
N GLU A 132 -2.54 17.35 -3.20
CA GLU A 132 -2.54 16.41 -2.07
C GLU A 132 -3.93 16.20 -1.47
N VAL A 133 -4.57 17.20 -0.91
CA VAL A 133 -5.84 17.04 -0.18
C VAL A 133 -6.98 16.58 -1.10
N THR A 134 -7.09 17.18 -2.29
CA THR A 134 -8.17 16.83 -3.23
C THR A 134 -8.03 15.40 -3.74
N GLY A 135 -6.80 15.02 -4.12
CA GLY A 135 -6.52 13.66 -4.59
C GLY A 135 -6.71 12.62 -3.48
N ASP A 136 -6.29 12.93 -2.25
CA ASP A 136 -6.44 12.04 -1.10
C ASP A 136 -7.92 11.79 -0.78
N GLN A 137 -8.74 12.85 -0.77
CA GLN A 137 -10.19 12.74 -0.53
C GLN A 137 -10.89 11.96 -1.64
N GLU A 138 -10.51 12.16 -2.93
CA GLU A 138 -11.08 11.40 -4.05
C GLU A 138 -10.76 9.90 -3.91
N ILE A 139 -9.50 9.54 -3.65
CA ILE A 139 -9.06 8.14 -3.52
C ILE A 139 -9.66 7.46 -2.30
N LEU A 140 -9.73 8.13 -1.14
CA LEU A 140 -10.39 7.57 0.03
C LEU A 140 -11.90 7.41 -0.20
N GLY A 141 -12.56 8.38 -0.82
CA GLY A 141 -13.97 8.26 -1.23
C GLY A 141 -14.21 7.07 -2.14
N LEU A 142 -13.36 6.89 -3.17
CA LEU A 142 -13.43 5.74 -4.07
C LEU A 142 -13.15 4.42 -3.35
N THR A 143 -12.26 4.43 -2.35
CA THR A 143 -12.01 3.26 -1.49
C THR A 143 -13.27 2.87 -0.72
N PHE A 144 -13.98 3.83 -0.11
CA PHE A 144 -15.25 3.55 0.58
C PHE A 144 -16.32 3.00 -0.37
N MET A 145 -16.49 3.61 -1.56
CA MET A 145 -17.40 3.07 -2.59
C MET A 145 -17.00 1.65 -3.02
N THR A 146 -15.71 1.34 -3.06
CA THR A 146 -15.20 -0.01 -3.38
C THR A 146 -15.61 -1.02 -2.32
N LEU A 147 -15.53 -0.66 -1.03
CA LEU A 147 -16.00 -1.52 0.07
C LEU A 147 -17.50 -1.81 -0.02
N GLU A 148 -18.31 -0.79 -0.36
CA GLU A 148 -19.75 -0.94 -0.58
C GLU A 148 -20.06 -1.86 -1.78
N ALA A 149 -19.40 -1.63 -2.91
CA ALA A 149 -19.60 -2.43 -4.14
C ALA A 149 -19.26 -3.91 -3.93
N LEU A 150 -18.24 -4.20 -3.11
CA LEU A 150 -17.82 -5.55 -2.75
C LEU A 150 -18.63 -6.14 -1.58
N ILE A 151 -19.49 -5.34 -0.93
CA ILE A 151 -20.32 -5.74 0.22
C ILE A 151 -19.45 -6.25 1.38
N LEU A 152 -18.28 -5.63 1.58
CA LEU A 152 -17.41 -5.97 2.70
C LEU A 152 -17.94 -5.35 3.98
N LYS A 153 -18.08 -6.18 5.02
CA LYS A 153 -18.60 -5.78 6.33
C LYS A 153 -17.49 -5.83 7.39
N ASN A 154 -17.75 -5.20 8.54
CA ASN A 154 -16.81 -5.20 9.67
C ASN A 154 -15.39 -4.83 9.23
N THR A 155 -15.29 -3.76 8.44
CA THR A 155 -14.01 -3.29 7.92
C THR A 155 -13.41 -2.22 8.83
N ILE A 156 -12.07 -2.24 8.91
CA ILE A 156 -11.26 -1.22 9.57
C ILE A 156 -10.36 -0.59 8.51
N VAL A 157 -10.41 0.73 8.39
CA VAL A 157 -9.50 1.51 7.55
C VAL A 157 -8.46 2.13 8.47
N GLU A 158 -7.23 1.68 8.36
CA GLU A 158 -6.09 2.27 9.06
C GLU A 158 -5.45 3.35 8.18
N ILE A 159 -5.27 4.54 8.74
CA ILE A 159 -4.70 5.72 8.09
C ILE A 159 -3.35 6.03 8.71
N GLY A 160 -2.31 6.17 7.87
CA GLY A 160 -0.96 6.52 8.28
C GLY A 160 -0.32 7.58 7.40
N SER A 161 0.91 7.97 7.73
CA SER A 161 1.69 8.95 6.98
C SER A 161 3.12 8.48 6.79
N ALA A 162 3.55 8.34 5.53
CA ALA A 162 4.94 8.03 5.19
C ALA A 162 5.90 9.15 5.60
N ALA A 163 5.45 10.42 5.55
CA ALA A 163 6.24 11.56 6.01
C ALA A 163 6.47 11.50 7.53
N PHE A 164 5.43 11.17 8.29
CA PHE A 164 5.52 10.97 9.73
C PHE A 164 6.49 9.84 10.09
N PHE A 165 6.32 8.66 9.48
CA PHE A 165 7.20 7.51 9.65
C PHE A 165 8.66 7.85 9.32
N LYS A 166 8.91 8.50 8.18
CA LYS A 166 10.26 8.90 7.78
C LYS A 166 10.91 9.82 8.83
N ARG A 167 10.15 10.80 9.34
CA ARG A 167 10.67 11.70 10.37
C ARG A 167 10.99 10.96 11.66
N LEU A 168 10.16 10.01 12.08
CA LEU A 168 10.46 9.15 13.23
C LEU A 168 11.75 8.35 13.05
N CYS A 169 11.99 7.80 11.85
CA CYS A 169 13.24 7.11 11.52
C CYS A 169 14.46 8.05 11.60
N GLU A 170 14.35 9.32 11.16
CA GLU A 170 15.39 10.32 11.31
C GLU A 170 15.71 10.60 12.80
N LEU A 171 14.70 10.52 13.67
CA LEU A 171 14.83 10.74 15.11
C LEU A 171 15.26 9.50 15.91
N SER A 172 15.36 8.34 15.28
CA SER A 172 15.67 7.05 15.93
C SER A 172 17.15 6.88 16.36
N GLY A 173 17.97 7.93 16.23
CA GLY A 173 19.36 7.88 16.67
C GLY A 173 20.29 7.02 15.79
N GLY A 174 19.94 6.78 14.53
CA GLY A 174 20.76 6.01 13.59
C GLY A 174 20.43 4.50 13.52
N ASP A 175 19.50 4.02 14.34
CA ASP A 175 19.06 2.60 14.38
C ASP A 175 17.69 2.41 13.68
N ALA A 176 17.51 3.10 12.53
CA ALA A 176 16.27 3.09 11.77
C ALA A 176 15.80 1.69 11.35
N PRO A 177 16.68 0.73 10.97
CA PRO A 177 16.25 -0.63 10.65
C PRO A 177 15.58 -1.34 11.82
N LEU A 178 16.20 -1.31 13.02
CA LEU A 178 15.61 -1.89 14.22
C LEU A 178 14.31 -1.17 14.60
N PHE A 179 14.29 0.15 14.52
CA PHE A 179 13.11 0.95 14.80
C PHE A 179 11.94 0.56 13.90
N SER A 180 12.15 0.45 12.58
CA SER A 180 11.14 -0.01 11.61
C SER A 180 10.63 -1.41 11.93
N GLU A 181 11.53 -2.34 12.27
CA GLU A 181 11.16 -3.71 12.64
C GLU A 181 10.26 -3.75 13.90
N LEU A 182 10.55 -2.89 14.89
CA LEU A 182 9.73 -2.79 16.11
C LEU A 182 8.34 -2.23 15.81
N LEU A 183 8.22 -1.26 14.91
CA LEU A 183 6.94 -0.72 14.46
C LEU A 183 6.14 -1.78 13.68
N GLU A 184 6.75 -2.48 12.72
CA GLU A 184 6.10 -3.56 11.95
C GLU A 184 5.54 -4.67 12.85
N LYS A 185 6.31 -5.04 13.88
CA LYS A 185 5.91 -6.06 14.86
C LYS A 185 4.96 -5.54 15.94
N LYS A 186 4.68 -4.24 15.94
CA LYS A 186 3.93 -3.54 17.01
C LYS A 186 4.40 -3.96 18.40
N SER A 187 5.75 -4.03 18.58
CA SER A 187 6.39 -4.55 19.80
C SER A 187 6.58 -3.47 20.86
N LEU A 188 5.59 -3.27 21.73
CA LEU A 188 5.67 -2.29 22.81
C LEU A 188 6.84 -2.56 23.76
N SER A 189 7.12 -3.83 24.10
CA SER A 189 8.25 -4.23 24.94
C SER A 189 9.60 -3.92 24.26
N GLY A 190 9.69 -4.20 22.94
CA GLY A 190 10.85 -3.86 22.13
C GLY A 190 11.07 -2.35 22.07
N MET A 191 10.00 -1.56 21.89
CA MET A 191 10.09 -0.10 21.88
C MET A 191 10.54 0.46 23.25
N LYS A 192 10.06 -0.10 24.37
CA LYS A 192 10.57 0.27 25.70
C LYS A 192 12.07 0.04 25.82
N ALA A 193 12.56 -1.14 25.43
CA ALA A 193 13.99 -1.44 25.43
C ALA A 193 14.78 -0.52 24.50
N PHE A 194 14.19 -0.16 23.34
CA PHE A 194 14.80 0.78 22.38
C PHE A 194 14.98 2.16 22.98
N VAL A 195 13.95 2.78 23.55
CA VAL A 195 14.04 4.12 24.13
C VAL A 195 14.97 4.15 25.35
N ASP A 196 15.03 3.08 26.15
CA ASP A 196 15.95 2.96 27.29
C ASP A 196 17.41 2.82 26.81
N LYS A 197 17.68 2.00 25.76
CA LYS A 197 19.01 1.85 25.13
C LYS A 197 19.55 3.18 24.59
N HIS A 198 18.67 3.99 24.00
CA HIS A 198 19.02 5.30 23.42
C HIS A 198 18.91 6.46 24.43
N GLU A 199 18.71 6.15 25.72
CA GLU A 199 18.61 7.13 26.83
C GLU A 199 17.57 8.25 26.55
N MET A 200 16.53 7.95 25.77
CA MET A 200 15.49 8.92 25.44
C MET A 200 14.65 9.26 26.66
N ARG A 201 14.35 10.54 26.87
CA ARG A 201 13.60 11.04 28.04
C ARG A 201 12.58 12.10 27.61
N GLY A 202 11.57 12.33 28.45
CA GLY A 202 10.54 13.36 28.24
C GLY A 202 9.71 13.12 26.99
N ALA A 203 9.31 14.20 26.31
CA ALA A 203 8.38 14.17 25.20
C ALA A 203 8.75 13.21 24.05
N PRO A 204 10.02 13.09 23.59
CA PRO A 204 10.38 12.11 22.58
C PRO A 204 10.13 10.66 23.02
N ARG A 205 10.43 10.32 24.27
CA ARG A 205 10.17 8.98 24.83
C ARG A 205 8.67 8.69 24.87
N ASP A 206 7.89 9.65 25.36
CA ASP A 206 6.44 9.51 25.54
C ASP A 206 5.77 9.34 24.16
N LEU A 207 6.21 10.10 23.15
CA LEU A 207 5.75 9.97 21.76
C LEU A 207 6.00 8.55 21.24
N LEU A 208 7.24 8.03 21.31
CA LEU A 208 7.57 6.72 20.75
C LEU A 208 6.81 5.58 21.42
N LEU A 209 6.58 5.66 22.73
CA LEU A 209 5.79 4.65 23.45
C LEU A 209 4.30 4.71 23.10
N ALA A 210 3.78 5.87 22.76
CA ALA A 210 2.38 6.06 22.40
C ALA A 210 2.04 5.62 20.96
N LEU A 211 3.02 5.50 20.06
CA LEU A 211 2.79 5.17 18.64
C LEU A 211 1.95 3.89 18.44
N MET A 212 2.11 2.91 19.32
CA MET A 212 1.47 1.59 19.18
C MET A 212 0.15 1.46 19.95
N THR A 213 -0.22 2.47 20.71
CA THR A 213 -1.39 2.41 21.60
C THR A 213 -2.40 3.52 21.35
N THR A 214 -1.99 4.58 20.63
CA THR A 214 -2.82 5.74 20.31
C THR A 214 -3.36 5.61 18.88
N THR A 215 -4.66 5.72 18.73
CA THR A 215 -5.35 5.65 17.43
C THR A 215 -6.15 6.91 17.12
N ASP A 216 -6.14 7.90 18.02
CA ASP A 216 -6.81 9.18 17.83
C ASP A 216 -5.81 10.31 17.52
N LEU A 217 -6.15 11.12 16.55
CA LEU A 217 -5.31 12.21 16.06
C LEU A 217 -5.10 13.34 17.09
N PRO A 218 -6.12 13.78 17.87
CA PRO A 218 -5.94 14.82 18.88
C PRO A 218 -4.92 14.46 19.96
N THR A 219 -4.91 13.23 20.45
CA THR A 219 -3.92 12.77 21.43
C THR A 219 -2.51 12.74 20.83
N MET A 220 -2.36 12.21 19.62
CA MET A 220 -1.06 12.18 18.94
C MET A 220 -0.53 13.60 18.67
N LYS A 221 -1.37 14.53 18.25
CA LYS A 221 -1.00 15.95 18.05
C LYS A 221 -0.44 16.58 19.33
N LYS A 222 -1.04 16.33 20.50
CA LYS A 222 -0.52 16.84 21.79
C LYS A 222 0.88 16.29 22.09
N LEU A 223 1.10 15.01 21.85
CA LEU A 223 2.42 14.37 22.06
C LEU A 223 3.48 14.94 21.12
N VAL A 224 3.13 15.12 19.85
CA VAL A 224 4.03 15.72 18.85
C VAL A 224 4.35 17.18 19.19
N LEU A 225 3.37 17.99 19.55
CA LEU A 225 3.58 19.39 19.96
C LEU A 225 4.54 19.49 21.15
N ALA A 226 4.48 18.56 22.11
CA ALA A 226 5.39 18.54 23.25
C ALA A 226 6.86 18.28 22.85
N THR A 227 7.11 17.67 21.69
CA THR A 227 8.49 17.47 21.17
C THR A 227 9.06 18.71 20.48
N GLY A 228 8.22 19.64 20.05
CA GLY A 228 8.62 20.81 19.25
C GLY A 228 9.05 20.47 17.82
N ASP A 229 8.77 19.27 17.31
CA ASP A 229 9.16 18.87 15.96
C ASP A 229 8.13 19.33 14.91
N GLU A 230 8.52 20.33 14.12
CA GLU A 230 7.64 20.92 13.09
C GLU A 230 7.30 19.95 11.97
N LYS A 231 8.21 19.06 11.56
CA LYS A 231 7.96 18.10 10.47
C LYS A 231 6.94 17.04 10.89
N LEU A 232 7.00 16.57 12.13
CA LEU A 232 5.97 15.68 12.68
C LEU A 232 4.63 16.38 12.77
N SER A 233 4.59 17.65 13.20
CA SER A 233 3.36 18.47 13.27
C SER A 233 2.73 18.62 11.90
N GLN A 234 3.51 19.01 10.87
CA GLN A 234 3.05 19.14 9.49
C GLN A 234 2.47 17.83 8.95
N ALA A 235 3.12 16.70 9.22
CA ALA A 235 2.61 15.40 8.78
C ALA A 235 1.24 15.05 9.39
N LEU A 236 0.98 15.44 10.65
CA LEU A 236 -0.32 15.25 11.30
C LEU A 236 -1.38 16.25 10.81
N GLU A 237 -0.98 17.49 10.50
CA GLU A 237 -1.88 18.51 9.93
C GLU A 237 -2.44 18.06 8.56
N MET A 238 -1.60 17.38 7.74
CA MET A 238 -2.06 16.82 6.47
C MET A 238 -3.09 15.70 6.68
N LEU A 239 -2.93 14.85 7.70
CA LEU A 239 -3.93 13.84 8.05
C LEU A 239 -5.23 14.48 8.57
N GLU A 240 -5.13 15.55 9.37
CA GLU A 240 -6.29 16.29 9.86
C GLU A 240 -7.08 16.97 8.72
N ALA A 241 -6.38 17.48 7.71
CA ALA A 241 -7.01 18.13 6.54
C ALA A 241 -7.89 17.19 5.72
N LEU A 242 -7.74 15.86 5.86
CA LEU A 242 -8.62 14.87 5.24
C LEU A 242 -10.03 14.94 5.78
N ASN A 243 -10.21 15.44 7.01
CA ASN A 243 -11.49 15.59 7.69
C ASN A 243 -12.34 14.31 7.69
N LEU A 244 -11.70 13.18 8.04
CA LEU A 244 -12.36 11.88 8.05
C LEU A 244 -13.22 11.69 9.31
N PRO A 245 -14.39 11.05 9.20
CA PRO A 245 -15.17 10.64 10.36
C PRO A 245 -14.51 9.44 11.06
N ASP A 246 -14.74 9.25 12.35
CA ASP A 246 -14.23 8.07 13.08
C ASP A 246 -14.83 6.75 12.55
N LYS A 247 -16.02 6.81 11.97
CA LYS A 247 -16.71 5.66 11.36
C LYS A 247 -17.68 6.10 10.27
N THR A 248 -17.92 5.18 9.35
CA THR A 248 -19.02 5.24 8.37
C THR A 248 -20.02 4.12 8.64
N ALA A 249 -21.04 3.98 7.79
CA ALA A 249 -21.99 2.86 7.88
C ALA A 249 -21.35 1.48 7.64
N ILE A 250 -20.16 1.43 7.03
CA ILE A 250 -19.51 0.21 6.56
C ILE A 250 -18.15 -0.05 7.19
N CYS A 251 -17.47 0.96 7.73
CA CYS A 251 -16.13 0.80 8.30
C CYS A 251 -15.89 1.70 9.51
N GLN A 252 -14.96 1.27 10.35
CA GLN A 252 -14.30 2.12 11.34
C GLN A 252 -13.02 2.70 10.74
N ILE A 253 -12.67 3.93 11.13
CA ILE A 253 -11.47 4.61 10.65
C ILE A 253 -10.56 4.85 11.86
N HIS A 254 -9.36 4.32 11.81
CA HIS A 254 -8.35 4.46 12.85
C HIS A 254 -7.07 5.08 12.29
N TYR A 255 -6.39 5.89 13.08
CA TYR A 255 -5.04 6.33 12.73
C TYR A 255 -4.02 5.32 13.27
N ASP A 256 -3.14 4.82 12.40
CA ASP A 256 -2.00 3.99 12.77
C ASP A 256 -0.70 4.80 12.62
N PHE A 257 -0.25 5.39 13.72
CA PHE A 257 0.97 6.20 13.78
C PHE A 257 2.25 5.34 13.76
N ALA A 258 2.11 4.03 13.90
CA ALA A 258 3.18 3.05 13.78
C ALA A 258 3.23 2.39 12.39
N MET A 259 2.39 2.82 11.44
CA MET A 259 2.33 2.24 10.10
C MET A 259 3.66 2.41 9.38
N VAL A 260 4.25 1.29 8.95
CA VAL A 260 5.46 1.25 8.12
C VAL A 260 5.04 1.21 6.65
N PRO A 261 5.63 2.03 5.77
CA PRO A 261 5.30 2.02 4.36
C PRO A 261 5.55 0.66 3.72
N ALA A 262 4.51 0.06 3.14
CA ALA A 262 4.64 -1.20 2.40
C ALA A 262 5.50 -1.07 1.13
N MET A 263 5.59 0.15 0.58
CA MET A 263 6.37 0.48 -0.61
C MET A 263 7.26 1.70 -0.32
N GLY A 264 8.54 1.60 -0.66
CA GLY A 264 9.54 2.65 -0.37
C GLY A 264 9.32 3.96 -1.12
N TYR A 265 8.41 3.99 -2.11
CA TYR A 265 8.07 5.20 -2.85
C TYR A 265 6.96 6.04 -2.21
N TYR A 266 6.29 5.59 -1.14
CA TYR A 266 5.27 6.40 -0.48
C TYR A 266 5.87 7.66 0.15
N THR A 267 5.13 8.78 0.03
CA THR A 267 5.60 10.11 0.44
C THR A 267 4.69 10.84 1.42
N GLY A 268 3.41 10.53 1.42
CA GLY A 268 2.38 11.22 2.20
C GLY A 268 1.41 10.26 2.85
N LEU A 269 0.12 10.46 2.59
CA LEU A 269 -0.95 9.56 3.04
C LEU A 269 -0.65 8.10 2.67
N MET A 270 -0.86 7.21 3.63
CA MET A 270 -0.92 5.75 3.43
C MET A 270 -2.17 5.23 4.10
N PHE A 271 -2.75 4.17 3.56
CA PHE A 271 -3.87 3.50 4.21
C PHE A 271 -3.92 2.01 3.88
N GLN A 272 -4.51 1.27 4.79
CA GLN A 272 -4.77 -0.15 4.64
C GLN A 272 -6.19 -0.46 5.13
N VAL A 273 -6.85 -1.39 4.46
CA VAL A 273 -8.18 -1.84 4.85
C VAL A 273 -8.13 -3.30 5.23
N TYR A 274 -8.67 -3.60 6.39
CA TYR A 274 -8.78 -4.95 6.94
C TYR A 274 -10.25 -5.36 7.06
N VAL A 275 -10.50 -6.65 6.89
CA VAL A 275 -11.80 -7.28 7.08
C VAL A 275 -11.67 -8.32 8.17
N GLU A 276 -12.67 -8.45 9.02
CA GLU A 276 -12.70 -9.48 10.06
C GLU A 276 -12.43 -10.88 9.49
N GLY A 277 -11.60 -11.67 10.16
CA GLY A 277 -11.23 -13.02 9.72
C GLY A 277 -10.15 -13.10 8.64
N VAL A 278 -9.66 -11.97 8.12
CA VAL A 278 -8.56 -11.92 7.12
C VAL A 278 -7.34 -11.23 7.73
N ALA A 279 -6.25 -11.99 7.89
CA ALA A 279 -5.04 -11.49 8.54
C ALA A 279 -4.27 -10.43 7.73
N GLN A 280 -4.52 -10.34 6.41
CA GLN A 280 -3.83 -9.40 5.52
C GLN A 280 -4.81 -8.33 5.03
N ALA A 281 -4.27 -7.16 4.73
CA ALA A 281 -5.05 -6.08 4.15
C ALA A 281 -5.76 -6.55 2.86
N VAL A 282 -7.02 -6.17 2.70
CA VAL A 282 -7.82 -6.39 1.48
C VAL A 282 -7.66 -5.24 0.50
N ILE A 283 -7.34 -4.03 0.99
CA ILE A 283 -6.97 -2.87 0.17
C ILE A 283 -5.74 -2.23 0.79
N SER A 284 -4.84 -1.73 -0.04
CA SER A 284 -3.72 -0.88 0.38
C SER A 284 -3.54 0.25 -0.62
N GLY A 285 -3.21 1.43 -0.14
CA GLY A 285 -3.03 2.61 -0.97
C GLY A 285 -2.13 3.65 -0.33
N GLY A 286 -1.79 4.66 -1.11
CA GLY A 286 -0.99 5.77 -0.63
C GLY A 286 -0.48 6.68 -1.74
N ARG A 287 0.14 7.77 -1.31
CA ARG A 287 0.68 8.85 -2.13
C ARG A 287 2.14 8.62 -2.47
N TYR A 288 2.55 8.91 -3.74
CA TYR A 288 3.86 8.50 -4.25
C TYR A 288 4.50 9.49 -5.25
N GLU A 289 4.41 10.80 -5.03
CA GLU A 289 4.98 11.84 -5.93
C GLU A 289 6.47 11.66 -6.22
N LYS A 290 7.22 11.09 -5.24
CA LYS A 290 8.65 10.81 -5.43
C LYS A 290 8.90 9.88 -6.61
N LEU A 291 7.99 8.94 -6.86
CA LEU A 291 8.08 8.02 -8.01
C LEU A 291 7.92 8.77 -9.34
N LEU A 292 6.90 9.63 -9.47
CA LEU A 292 6.71 10.44 -10.68
C LEU A 292 7.90 11.39 -10.94
N LYS A 293 8.45 11.96 -9.86
CA LYS A 293 9.62 12.84 -9.96
C LYS A 293 10.84 12.13 -10.55
N GLN A 294 11.03 10.84 -10.24
CA GLN A 294 12.11 10.04 -10.83
C GLN A 294 11.93 9.80 -12.33
N PHE A 295 10.69 9.84 -12.83
CA PHE A 295 10.37 9.85 -14.27
C PHE A 295 10.34 11.25 -14.89
N GLY A 296 10.75 12.31 -14.16
CA GLY A 296 10.86 13.67 -14.66
C GLY A 296 9.58 14.51 -14.56
N LYS A 297 8.52 14.03 -13.90
CA LYS A 297 7.25 14.76 -13.75
C LYS A 297 6.94 15.03 -12.28
N THR A 298 6.84 16.32 -11.92
CA THR A 298 6.53 16.75 -10.55
C THR A 298 5.07 17.14 -10.44
N THR A 299 4.25 16.23 -9.93
CA THR A 299 2.81 16.46 -9.71
C THR A 299 2.28 15.46 -8.68
N GLY A 300 1.05 15.65 -8.20
CA GLY A 300 0.40 14.75 -7.27
C GLY A 300 0.18 13.36 -7.86
N SER A 301 0.32 12.34 -7.03
CA SER A 301 0.05 10.95 -7.38
C SER A 301 -0.35 10.13 -6.16
N ILE A 302 -1.48 9.46 -6.28
CA ILE A 302 -2.02 8.59 -5.25
C ILE A 302 -2.84 7.49 -5.91
N GLY A 303 -2.85 6.30 -5.30
CA GLY A 303 -3.66 5.19 -5.78
C GLY A 303 -3.91 4.15 -4.72
N PHE A 304 -4.73 3.17 -5.05
CA PHE A 304 -4.91 2.00 -4.21
C PHE A 304 -5.04 0.71 -5.02
N CYS A 305 -4.76 -0.38 -4.34
CA CYS A 305 -4.87 -1.74 -4.85
C CYS A 305 -5.80 -2.56 -3.97
N VAL A 306 -6.77 -3.24 -4.58
CA VAL A 306 -7.60 -4.28 -3.99
C VAL A 306 -6.91 -5.63 -4.19
N HIS A 307 -6.57 -6.32 -3.11
CA HIS A 307 -6.00 -7.65 -3.11
C HIS A 307 -7.11 -8.69 -3.22
N MET A 308 -7.50 -9.03 -4.44
CA MET A 308 -8.69 -9.86 -4.71
C MET A 308 -8.61 -11.25 -4.06
N ASP A 309 -7.41 -11.83 -3.94
CA ASP A 309 -7.22 -13.10 -3.25
C ASP A 309 -7.60 -13.01 -1.75
N ASN A 310 -7.33 -11.86 -1.11
CA ASN A 310 -7.68 -11.62 0.30
C ASN A 310 -9.17 -11.29 0.45
N VAL A 311 -9.74 -10.51 -0.47
CA VAL A 311 -11.19 -10.25 -0.50
C VAL A 311 -11.98 -11.54 -0.60
N MET A 312 -11.56 -12.46 -1.48
CA MET A 312 -12.22 -13.75 -1.65
C MET A 312 -12.12 -14.64 -0.40
N LYS A 313 -11.03 -14.56 0.37
CA LYS A 313 -10.92 -15.26 1.66
C LYS A 313 -11.92 -14.69 2.67
N GLY A 314 -12.09 -13.37 2.75
CA GLY A 314 -13.05 -12.72 3.63
C GLY A 314 -14.49 -13.10 3.33
N LEU A 315 -14.86 -13.21 2.07
CA LEU A 315 -16.22 -13.59 1.64
C LEU A 315 -16.54 -15.09 1.85
N ASN A 316 -15.52 -15.94 1.98
CA ASN A 316 -15.72 -17.39 2.19
C ASN A 316 -15.77 -17.76 3.69
N ASN A 317 -15.53 -16.80 4.59
CA ASN A 317 -15.59 -16.99 6.04
C ASN A 317 -16.98 -16.65 6.63
N ASP A 318 -17.93 -16.19 5.80
CA ASP A 318 -19.35 -16.03 6.11
C ASP A 318 -20.13 -17.28 5.60
#